data_e8ce6bf97e61fd3a83c283c4f3852ce1
#
_entry.id   e8ce6bf97e61fd3a83c283c4f3852ce1
#
_cell.length_a   1.000
_cell.length_b   1.000
_cell.length_c   1.000
_cell.angle_alpha   90.00
_cell.angle_beta   90.00
_cell.angle_gamma   90.00
#
_symmetry.space_group_name_H-M   'P 1'
#
loop_
_entity.id
_entity.type
_entity.pdbx_description
1 polymer ?
#
loop_
_entity_poly.entity_id
_entity_poly.type
_entity_poly.pdbx_seq_one_letter_code
_entity_poly.pdbx_strand_id
1 'polypeptide(L)'
;MNFINKLSFLLERQQKKILIFIFILMWLGVFLESFSIALILPLLTAVTQPNAIDIYPIVSEVSSFVGITTQKQLIIGSLSLIIFAYFTKALFLVYSGWIQSKFTAALKVNISQRLFTIYMHQPYAFHLQRNSAQLIRNVTDEVFELVL
;
A
#
# COMPACT_ATOMS: atom_id res chain seq x y z
N MET A 1 -0.24 -27.40 -12.49
CA MET A 1 0.77 -26.32 -12.60
C MET A 1 0.19 -25.11 -11.85
N ASN A 2 0.78 -24.78 -10.70
CA ASN A 2 0.21 -23.81 -9.77
C ASN A 2 0.12 -22.41 -10.40
N PHE A 3 -0.97 -21.68 -10.12
CA PHE A 3 -1.24 -20.31 -10.57
C PHE A 3 -0.02 -19.37 -10.38
N ILE A 4 0.68 -19.53 -9.26
CA ILE A 4 1.91 -18.79 -8.92
C ILE A 4 3.03 -19.01 -9.94
N ASN A 5 3.20 -20.23 -10.45
CA ASN A 5 4.24 -20.53 -11.46
C ASN A 5 3.91 -19.92 -12.83
N LYS A 6 2.63 -19.81 -13.19
CA LYS A 6 2.19 -19.12 -14.42
C LYS A 6 2.42 -17.61 -14.33
N LEU A 7 2.08 -17.00 -13.20
CA LEU A 7 2.36 -15.57 -12.93
C LEU A 7 3.86 -15.28 -12.93
N SER A 8 4.67 -16.17 -12.33
CA SER A 8 6.13 -15.96 -12.30
C SER A 8 6.80 -16.07 -13.67
N PHE A 9 6.18 -16.74 -14.63
CA PHE A 9 6.66 -16.83 -16.00
C PHE A 9 6.32 -15.58 -16.84
N LEU A 10 5.20 -14.92 -16.52
CA LEU A 10 4.76 -13.70 -17.18
C LEU A 10 5.53 -12.45 -16.73
N LEU A 11 6.07 -12.48 -15.50
CA LEU A 11 6.76 -11.34 -14.88
C LEU A 11 8.27 -11.39 -15.17
N GLU A 12 8.79 -10.30 -15.70
CA GLU A 12 10.24 -10.09 -15.87
C GLU A 12 10.96 -9.99 -14.51
N ARG A 13 12.25 -10.27 -14.47
CA ARG A 13 13.06 -10.20 -13.24
C ARG A 13 12.97 -8.84 -12.52
N GLN A 14 12.87 -7.75 -13.27
CA GLN A 14 12.70 -6.40 -12.71
C GLN A 14 11.34 -6.22 -12.07
N GLN A 15 10.28 -6.72 -12.71
CA GLN A 15 8.90 -6.64 -12.19
C GLN A 15 8.73 -7.42 -10.88
N LYS A 16 9.42 -8.57 -10.74
CA LYS A 16 9.44 -9.35 -9.51
C LYS A 16 10.06 -8.59 -8.33
N LYS A 17 11.14 -7.84 -8.57
CA LYS A 17 11.76 -7.00 -7.52
C LYS A 17 10.83 -5.88 -7.06
N ILE A 18 10.15 -5.23 -8.01
CA ILE A 18 9.18 -4.16 -7.69
C ILE A 18 7.98 -4.74 -6.92
N LEU A 19 7.51 -5.92 -7.29
CA LEU A 19 6.42 -6.60 -6.59
C LEU A 19 6.79 -6.92 -5.14
N ILE A 20 7.99 -7.44 -4.89
CA ILE A 20 8.49 -7.68 -3.53
C ILE A 20 8.59 -6.37 -2.75
N PHE A 21 9.06 -5.30 -3.39
CA PHE A 21 9.15 -3.98 -2.78
C PHE A 21 7.76 -3.43 -2.40
N ILE A 22 6.77 -3.56 -3.29
CA ILE A 22 5.37 -3.20 -3.00
C ILE A 22 4.83 -4.01 -1.83
N PHE A 23 5.12 -5.31 -1.78
CA PHE A 23 4.70 -6.16 -0.68
C PHE A 23 5.27 -5.69 0.67
N ILE A 24 6.55 -5.32 0.70
CA ILE A 24 7.18 -4.72 1.90
C ILE A 24 6.51 -3.39 2.28
N LEU A 25 6.21 -2.53 1.30
CA LEU A 25 5.48 -1.28 1.55
C LEU A 25 4.09 -1.52 2.13
N MET A 26 3.36 -2.52 1.64
CA MET A 26 2.05 -2.89 2.19
C MET A 26 2.15 -3.35 3.65
N TRP A 27 3.14 -4.18 3.99
CA TRP A 27 3.39 -4.60 5.37
C TRP A 27 3.73 -3.42 6.29
N LEU A 28 4.58 -2.50 5.82
CA LEU A 28 4.88 -1.26 6.53
C LEU A 28 3.62 -0.40 6.73
N GLY A 29 2.74 -0.34 5.73
CA GLY A 29 1.46 0.35 5.84
C GLY A 29 0.56 -0.21 6.93
N VAL A 30 0.42 -1.54 7.00
CA VAL A 30 -0.35 -2.23 8.04
C VAL A 30 0.25 -1.96 9.43
N PHE A 31 1.58 -1.98 9.54
CA PHE A 31 2.26 -1.69 10.80
C PHE A 31 2.01 -0.24 11.26
N LEU A 32 2.13 0.74 10.36
CA LEU A 32 1.83 2.15 10.64
C LEU A 32 0.36 2.36 11.02
N GLU A 33 -0.55 1.60 10.41
CA GLU A 33 -1.97 1.62 10.73
C GLU A 33 -2.23 1.16 12.16
N SER A 34 -1.72 -0.01 12.51
CA SER A 34 -1.84 -0.58 13.86
C SER A 34 -1.23 0.33 14.92
N PHE A 35 -0.05 0.90 14.63
CA PHE A 35 0.62 1.83 15.53
C PHE A 35 -0.19 3.12 15.73
N SER A 36 -0.77 3.66 14.66
CA SER A 36 -1.61 4.87 14.74
C SER A 36 -2.85 4.66 15.61
N ILE A 37 -3.47 3.48 15.55
CA ILE A 37 -4.61 3.12 16.41
C ILE A 37 -4.17 2.98 17.87
N ALA A 38 -3.01 2.35 18.10
CA ALA A 38 -2.48 2.17 19.45
C ALA A 38 -2.19 3.51 20.16
N LEU A 39 -1.85 4.57 19.43
CA LEU A 39 -1.61 5.91 19.97
C LEU A 39 -2.87 6.56 20.54
N ILE A 40 -4.07 6.09 20.21
CA ILE A 40 -5.33 6.61 20.74
C ILE A 40 -5.49 6.22 22.22
N LEU A 41 -4.97 5.06 22.64
CA LEU A 41 -5.09 4.58 24.02
C LEU A 41 -4.47 5.53 25.05
N PRO A 42 -3.20 5.97 24.92
CA PRO A 42 -2.61 6.92 25.85
C PRO A 42 -3.32 8.27 25.87
N LEU A 43 -3.87 8.73 24.76
CA LEU A 43 -4.69 9.94 24.73
C LEU A 43 -5.96 9.77 25.54
N LEU A 44 -6.67 8.63 25.33
CA LEU A 44 -7.92 8.35 26.04
C LEU A 44 -7.68 8.28 27.55
N THR A 45 -6.61 7.64 27.99
CA THR A 45 -6.24 7.58 29.41
C THR A 45 -5.88 8.94 29.98
N ALA A 46 -5.16 9.77 29.23
CA ALA A 46 -4.80 11.13 29.66
C ALA A 46 -6.02 12.04 29.83
N VAL A 47 -7.08 11.82 29.05
CA VAL A 47 -8.32 12.61 29.13
C VAL A 47 -9.26 12.12 30.23
N THR A 48 -9.35 10.78 30.42
CA THR A 48 -10.34 10.19 31.35
C THR A 48 -9.84 10.11 32.80
N GLN A 49 -8.54 10.07 33.02
CA GLN A 49 -7.93 9.88 34.34
C GLN A 49 -7.10 11.09 34.76
N PRO A 50 -7.46 11.79 35.87
CA PRO A 50 -6.75 12.97 36.32
C PRO A 50 -5.28 12.73 36.73
N ASN A 51 -4.91 11.48 37.06
CA ASN A 51 -3.57 11.09 37.50
C ASN A 51 -2.90 10.08 36.54
N ALA A 52 -3.15 10.20 35.23
CA ALA A 52 -2.63 9.25 34.23
C ALA A 52 -1.10 9.12 34.21
N ILE A 53 -0.37 10.18 34.62
CA ILE A 53 1.10 10.19 34.71
C ILE A 53 1.58 9.19 35.75
N ASP A 54 0.89 9.06 36.89
CA ASP A 54 1.31 8.22 38.04
C ASP A 54 0.86 6.76 37.88
N ILE A 55 -0.19 6.51 37.09
CA ILE A 55 -0.80 5.18 36.98
C ILE A 55 -0.04 4.30 35.97
N TYR A 56 0.50 4.89 34.91
CA TYR A 56 1.16 4.14 33.84
C TYR A 56 2.67 4.38 33.82
N PRO A 57 3.51 3.38 34.15
CA PRO A 57 4.99 3.53 34.19
C PRO A 57 5.57 4.02 32.85
N ILE A 58 5.02 3.56 31.71
CA ILE A 58 5.45 4.00 30.37
C ILE A 58 5.18 5.49 30.16
N VAL A 59 4.03 5.99 30.63
CA VAL A 59 3.66 7.41 30.51
C VAL A 59 4.57 8.26 31.41
N SER A 60 4.91 7.79 32.61
CA SER A 60 5.80 8.50 33.52
C SER A 60 7.24 8.59 32.98
N GLU A 61 7.77 7.52 32.37
CA GLU A 61 9.08 7.54 31.74
C GLU A 61 9.15 8.50 30.55
N VAL A 62 8.16 8.43 29.65
CA VAL A 62 8.08 9.32 28.48
C VAL A 62 7.88 10.77 28.91
N SER A 63 7.02 11.04 29.91
CA SER A 63 6.77 12.39 30.43
C SER A 63 8.00 12.99 31.07
N SER A 64 8.78 12.20 31.82
CA SER A 64 10.04 12.65 32.43
C SER A 64 11.11 12.98 31.39
N PHE A 65 11.18 12.19 30.30
CA PHE A 65 12.14 12.40 29.22
C PHE A 65 11.83 13.68 28.41
N VAL A 66 10.56 14.01 28.23
CA VAL A 66 10.11 15.20 27.49
C VAL A 66 9.90 16.42 28.39
N GLY A 67 10.02 16.28 29.71
CA GLY A 67 9.84 17.36 30.68
C GLY A 67 8.37 17.75 30.90
N ILE A 68 7.43 16.82 30.70
CA ILE A 68 5.99 17.04 30.89
C ILE A 68 5.67 16.83 32.38
N THR A 69 5.29 17.90 33.07
CA THR A 69 4.94 17.86 34.50
C THR A 69 3.45 18.08 34.76
N THR A 70 2.70 18.57 33.77
CA THR A 70 1.31 18.94 33.93
C THR A 70 0.43 18.09 32.99
N GLN A 71 -0.72 17.65 33.51
CA GLN A 71 -1.71 16.89 32.72
C GLN A 71 -2.11 17.61 31.42
N LYS A 72 -2.25 18.93 31.44
CA LYS A 72 -2.54 19.74 30.26
C LYS A 72 -1.44 19.61 29.19
N GLN A 73 -0.18 19.61 29.58
CA GLN A 73 0.95 19.42 28.67
C GLN A 73 0.95 18.00 28.08
N LEU A 74 0.59 17.00 28.88
CA LEU A 74 0.48 15.61 28.45
C LEU A 74 -0.62 15.44 27.36
N ILE A 75 -1.79 16.05 27.55
CA ILE A 75 -2.86 16.04 26.56
C ILE A 75 -2.43 16.74 25.26
N ILE A 76 -1.84 17.93 25.36
CA ILE A 76 -1.37 18.67 24.17
C ILE A 76 -0.27 17.91 23.46
N GLY A 77 0.67 17.33 24.21
CA GLY A 77 1.77 16.54 23.66
C GLY A 77 1.29 15.28 22.95
N SER A 78 0.35 14.53 23.54
CA SER A 78 -0.24 13.35 22.92
C SER A 78 -1.06 13.68 21.67
N LEU A 79 -1.82 14.77 21.67
CA LEU A 79 -2.53 15.26 20.49
C LEU A 79 -1.57 15.63 19.36
N SER A 80 -0.49 16.38 19.68
CA SER A 80 0.53 16.76 18.70
C SER A 80 1.22 15.54 18.09
N LEU A 81 1.54 14.55 18.92
CA LEU A 81 2.14 13.29 18.48
C LEU A 81 1.21 12.51 17.55
N ILE A 82 -0.08 12.42 17.89
CA ILE A 82 -1.08 11.77 17.04
C ILE A 82 -1.19 12.47 15.70
N ILE A 83 -1.35 13.80 15.70
CA ILE A 83 -1.43 14.58 14.45
C ILE A 83 -0.20 14.33 13.57
N PHE A 84 0.99 14.36 14.16
CA PHE A 84 2.24 14.10 13.44
C PHE A 84 2.29 12.66 12.89
N ALA A 85 1.90 11.67 13.68
CA ALA A 85 1.85 10.27 13.25
C ALA A 85 0.87 10.05 12.10
N TYR A 86 -0.33 10.62 12.18
CA TYR A 86 -1.32 10.54 11.10
C TYR A 86 -0.88 11.27 9.84
N PHE A 87 -0.23 12.42 9.99
CA PHE A 87 0.32 13.15 8.85
C PHE A 87 1.40 12.33 8.12
N THR A 88 2.34 11.76 8.89
CA THR A 88 3.40 10.89 8.35
C THR A 88 2.82 9.65 7.67
N LYS A 89 1.81 9.02 8.31
CA LYS A 89 1.07 7.90 7.72
C LYS A 89 0.41 8.30 6.39
N ALA A 90 -0.27 9.45 6.34
CA ALA A 90 -0.95 9.91 5.13
C ALA A 90 0.04 10.09 3.97
N LEU A 91 1.19 10.72 4.21
CA LEU A 91 2.25 10.87 3.21
C LEU A 91 2.76 9.52 2.72
N PHE A 92 2.99 8.59 3.65
CA PHE A 92 3.44 7.24 3.32
C PHE A 92 2.41 6.48 2.45
N LEU A 93 1.11 6.56 2.77
CA LEU A 93 0.05 5.92 2.00
C LEU A 93 -0.07 6.48 0.59
N VAL A 94 0.02 7.80 0.44
CA VAL A 94 0.02 8.47 -0.88
C VAL A 94 1.22 8.00 -1.71
N TYR A 95 2.42 7.97 -1.12
CA TYR A 95 3.62 7.50 -1.79
C TYR A 95 3.52 6.03 -2.21
N SER A 96 3.06 5.18 -1.31
CA SER A 96 2.85 3.75 -1.57
C SER A 96 1.82 3.52 -2.68
N GLY A 97 0.70 4.22 -2.64
CA GLY A 97 -0.34 4.18 -3.66
C GLY A 97 0.16 4.63 -5.03
N TRP A 98 1.00 5.68 -5.07
CA TRP A 98 1.61 6.14 -6.31
C TRP A 98 2.51 5.06 -6.95
N ILE A 99 3.36 4.39 -6.15
CA ILE A 99 4.22 3.30 -6.64
C ILE A 99 3.37 2.14 -7.17
N GLN A 100 2.33 1.74 -6.43
CA GLN A 100 1.41 0.67 -6.83
C GLN A 100 0.71 1.00 -8.15
N SER A 101 0.16 2.20 -8.29
CA SER A 101 -0.51 2.66 -9.51
C SER A 101 0.45 2.66 -10.72
N LYS A 102 1.68 3.12 -10.52
CA LYS A 102 2.71 3.14 -11.55
C LYS A 102 3.10 1.73 -12.00
N PHE A 103 3.24 0.80 -11.05
CA PHE A 103 3.52 -0.61 -11.34
C PHE A 103 2.37 -1.27 -12.10
N THR A 104 1.12 -1.07 -11.64
CA THR A 104 -0.08 -1.58 -12.29
C THR A 104 -0.21 -1.07 -13.74
N ALA A 105 0.02 0.22 -13.97
CA ALA A 105 0.01 0.80 -15.32
C ALA A 105 1.10 0.19 -16.21
N ALA A 106 2.32 0.05 -15.72
CA ALA A 106 3.43 -0.55 -16.46
C ALA A 106 3.15 -2.03 -16.80
N LEU A 107 2.55 -2.77 -15.86
CA LEU A 107 2.18 -4.17 -16.07
C LEU A 107 1.10 -4.30 -17.15
N LYS A 108 0.07 -3.45 -17.13
CA LYS A 108 -0.98 -3.41 -18.17
C LYS A 108 -0.37 -3.19 -19.55
N VAL A 109 0.46 -2.17 -19.70
CA VAL A 109 1.11 -1.86 -20.98
C VAL A 109 1.94 -3.04 -21.48
N ASN A 110 2.76 -3.65 -20.63
CA ASN A 110 3.60 -4.79 -21.01
C ASN A 110 2.77 -6.01 -21.47
N ILE A 111 1.71 -6.35 -20.74
CA ILE A 111 0.84 -7.48 -21.09
C ILE A 111 0.10 -7.19 -22.40
N SER A 112 -0.47 -5.99 -22.56
CA SER A 112 -1.18 -5.59 -23.78
C SER A 112 -0.26 -5.60 -25.01
N GLN A 113 0.96 -5.07 -24.90
CA GLN A 113 1.94 -5.08 -25.98
C GLN A 113 2.33 -6.51 -26.37
N ARG A 114 2.54 -7.39 -25.37
CA ARG A 114 2.89 -8.77 -25.60
C ARG A 114 1.77 -9.55 -26.30
N LEU A 115 0.52 -9.36 -25.86
CA LEU A 115 -0.66 -9.95 -26.49
C LEU A 115 -0.84 -9.44 -27.92
N PHE A 116 -0.73 -8.14 -28.11
CA PHE A 116 -0.81 -7.52 -29.43
C PHE A 116 0.24 -8.09 -30.39
N THR A 117 1.49 -8.18 -29.93
CA THR A 117 2.58 -8.76 -30.74
C THR A 117 2.30 -10.22 -31.10
N ILE A 118 1.82 -11.02 -30.14
CA ILE A 118 1.45 -12.43 -30.41
C ILE A 118 0.34 -12.49 -31.46
N TYR A 119 -0.69 -11.66 -31.39
CA TYR A 119 -1.78 -11.64 -32.36
C TYR A 119 -1.30 -11.22 -33.75
N MET A 120 -0.44 -10.20 -33.84
CA MET A 120 0.10 -9.74 -35.13
C MET A 120 0.98 -10.76 -35.84
N HIS A 121 1.59 -11.69 -35.12
CA HIS A 121 2.40 -12.77 -35.68
C HIS A 121 1.60 -14.04 -36.04
N GLN A 122 0.27 -14.04 -35.84
CA GLN A 122 -0.57 -15.17 -36.23
C GLN A 122 -0.76 -15.21 -37.74
N PRO A 123 -0.92 -16.42 -38.34
CA PRO A 123 -1.17 -16.55 -39.77
C PRO A 123 -2.50 -15.91 -40.18
N TYR A 124 -2.60 -15.49 -41.43
CA TYR A 124 -3.78 -14.79 -41.98
C TYR A 124 -5.11 -15.53 -41.74
N ALA A 125 -5.11 -16.87 -41.80
CA ALA A 125 -6.26 -17.72 -41.50
C ALA A 125 -6.84 -17.46 -40.07
N PHE A 126 -6.03 -17.13 -39.10
CA PHE A 126 -6.47 -16.79 -37.76
C PHE A 126 -7.29 -15.49 -37.73
N HIS A 127 -6.85 -14.50 -38.50
CA HIS A 127 -7.52 -13.20 -38.60
C HIS A 127 -8.85 -13.28 -39.37
N LEU A 128 -8.99 -14.18 -40.35
CA LEU A 128 -10.23 -14.43 -41.05
C LEU A 128 -11.32 -15.08 -40.19
N GLN A 129 -10.91 -15.90 -39.22
CA GLN A 129 -11.84 -16.64 -38.33
C GLN A 129 -12.23 -15.87 -37.07
N ARG A 130 -11.58 -14.77 -36.77
CA ARG A 130 -11.80 -13.99 -35.55
C ARG A 130 -12.26 -12.57 -35.86
N ASN A 131 -13.18 -12.08 -35.07
CA ASN A 131 -13.65 -10.68 -35.17
C ASN A 131 -12.54 -9.76 -34.57
N SER A 132 -12.07 -8.79 -35.37
CA SER A 132 -11.08 -7.80 -34.94
C SER A 132 -11.49 -7.04 -33.69
N ALA A 133 -12.78 -6.74 -33.51
CA ALA A 133 -13.27 -6.10 -32.30
C ALA A 133 -13.07 -6.96 -31.04
N GLN A 134 -13.18 -8.29 -31.17
CA GLN A 134 -12.93 -9.21 -30.07
C GLN A 134 -11.43 -9.27 -29.70
N LEU A 135 -10.54 -9.23 -30.70
CA LEU A 135 -9.10 -9.20 -30.46
C LEU A 135 -8.68 -7.91 -29.76
N ILE A 136 -9.23 -6.77 -30.16
CA ILE A 136 -8.98 -5.47 -29.52
C ILE A 136 -9.48 -5.51 -28.08
N ARG A 137 -10.71 -5.97 -27.84
CA ARG A 137 -11.26 -6.09 -26.49
C ARG A 137 -10.37 -6.95 -25.57
N ASN A 138 -9.87 -8.08 -26.06
CA ASN A 138 -9.00 -8.93 -25.26
C ASN A 138 -7.66 -8.25 -24.89
N VAL A 139 -7.13 -7.40 -25.77
CA VAL A 139 -5.87 -6.68 -25.50
C VAL A 139 -6.08 -5.48 -24.56
N THR A 140 -7.27 -4.88 -24.56
CA THR A 140 -7.59 -3.70 -23.75
C THR A 140 -8.34 -4.07 -22.47
N ASP A 141 -9.56 -4.58 -22.60
CA ASP A 141 -10.48 -4.73 -21.47
C ASP A 141 -10.16 -5.95 -20.60
N GLU A 142 -9.87 -7.10 -21.21
CA GLU A 142 -9.52 -8.31 -20.47
C GLU A 142 -8.18 -8.15 -19.70
N VAL A 143 -7.22 -7.42 -20.29
CA VAL A 143 -5.97 -7.08 -19.57
C VAL A 143 -6.23 -6.09 -18.46
N PHE A 144 -7.18 -5.18 -18.63
CA PHE A 144 -7.57 -4.24 -17.59
C PHE A 144 -8.18 -4.97 -16.37
N GLU A 145 -9.10 -5.90 -16.59
CA GLU A 145 -9.73 -6.69 -15.54
C GLU A 145 -8.75 -7.66 -14.84
N LEU A 146 -7.76 -8.19 -15.57
CA LEU A 146 -6.77 -9.13 -15.01
C LEU A 146 -5.80 -8.45 -14.04
N VAL A 147 -5.57 -7.15 -14.17
CA VAL A 147 -4.56 -6.39 -13.42
C VAL A 147 -5.18 -5.54 -12.29
N LEU A 148 -6.50 -5.44 -12.21
CA LEU A 148 -7.22 -4.84 -11.08
C LEU A 148 -7.34 -5.81 -9.92
#